data_f4639c4f7563396e1ca9bc54de5239aa
#
_entry.id   f4639c4f7563396e1ca9bc54de5239aa
#
_cell.length_a   1.000
_cell.length_b   1.000
_cell.length_c   1.000
_cell.angle_alpha   90.00
_cell.angle_beta   90.00
_cell.angle_gamma   90.00
#
_symmetry.space_group_name_H-M   'P 1'
#
loop_
_entity.id
_entity.type
_entity.pdbx_description
1 polymer ?
#
loop_
_entity_poly.entity_id
_entity_poly.type
_entity_poly.pdbx_seq_one_letter_code
_entity_poly.pdbx_strand_id
1 'polypeptide(L)'
;IIELNEAMPATMRGMHDIYEPADPPVRREIPVYKPSDRIGTDCIKVEPSKIVAVVKTNRPNEVGKFSPLDETTAKIGENVAAFLEAEMKAGRIPASFLPIQSGVGNIANAVLGALGENQHIPPFEMYTEVIQDSVVGLMKEGRVKFASGCSLTVGADKLQDIIDHIDFFRDKIVLRPQEISNNPEVARRLGLI
;
A
#
# COMPACT_ATOMS: atom_id res chain seq x y z
N ILE A 1 25.86 6.83 3.11
CA ILE A 1 25.43 8.22 3.31
C ILE A 1 23.98 8.20 3.78
N ILE A 2 23.67 8.99 4.80
CA ILE A 2 22.31 9.17 5.30
C ILE A 2 21.86 10.60 4.94
N GLU A 3 20.69 10.76 4.36
CA GLU A 3 20.03 12.05 4.24
C GLU A 3 19.09 12.22 5.45
N LEU A 4 19.27 13.33 6.16
CA LEU A 4 18.34 13.77 7.19
C LEU A 4 17.56 14.97 6.64
N ASN A 5 16.34 14.72 6.17
CA ASN A 5 15.48 15.75 5.63
C ASN A 5 14.58 16.33 6.76
N GLU A 6 14.90 17.53 7.19
CA GLU A 6 14.20 18.21 8.28
C GLU A 6 12.80 18.70 7.89
N ALA A 7 12.48 18.77 6.57
CA ALA A 7 11.13 19.06 6.09
C ALA A 7 10.17 17.85 6.21
N MET A 8 10.72 16.65 6.42
CA MET A 8 9.91 15.43 6.55
C MET A 8 9.72 15.09 8.03
N PRO A 9 8.49 15.02 8.51
CA PRO A 9 8.25 14.68 9.90
C PRO A 9 8.60 13.21 10.19
N ALA A 10 9.16 12.95 11.37
CA ALA A 10 9.43 11.59 11.86
C ALA A 10 8.15 10.81 12.24
N THR A 11 6.98 11.30 11.87
CA THR A 11 5.66 10.77 12.27
C THR A 11 5.33 9.41 11.65
N MET A 12 5.96 9.05 10.54
CA MET A 12 5.76 7.74 9.89
C MET A 12 6.43 6.57 10.63
N ARG A 13 7.09 6.84 11.75
CA ARG A 13 7.65 5.79 12.60
C ARG A 13 6.56 4.81 13.05
N GLY A 14 6.86 3.51 12.97
CA GLY A 14 5.92 2.44 13.29
C GLY A 14 5.04 1.97 12.13
N MET A 15 5.06 2.66 10.98
CA MET A 15 4.40 2.18 9.77
C MET A 15 5.22 1.15 8.99
N HIS A 16 6.52 1.09 9.24
CA HIS A 16 7.43 0.18 8.54
C HIS A 16 7.45 -1.21 9.16
N ASP A 17 7.67 -2.21 8.31
CA ASP A 17 7.87 -3.61 8.68
C ASP A 17 8.99 -4.19 7.81
N ILE A 18 10.21 -3.92 8.22
CA ILE A 18 11.42 -4.28 7.48
C ILE A 18 11.82 -5.71 7.85
N TYR A 19 11.53 -6.63 6.96
CA TYR A 19 11.94 -8.03 7.06
C TYR A 19 13.12 -8.30 6.14
N GLU A 20 14.16 -8.89 6.67
CA GLU A 20 15.35 -9.30 5.92
C GLU A 20 15.30 -10.80 5.67
N PRO A 21 15.08 -11.24 4.40
CA PRO A 21 15.17 -12.64 4.04
C PRO A 21 16.57 -13.20 4.29
N ALA A 22 16.67 -14.51 4.52
CA ALA A 22 17.97 -15.16 4.64
C ALA A 22 18.75 -15.09 3.33
N ASP A 23 20.07 -14.93 3.44
CA ASP A 23 20.99 -14.90 2.28
C ASP A 23 20.92 -16.21 1.47
N PRO A 24 21.07 -16.13 0.15
CA PRO A 24 21.20 -17.32 -0.69
C PRO A 24 22.38 -18.22 -0.25
N PRO A 25 22.25 -19.54 -0.39
CA PRO A 25 21.15 -20.28 -1.02
C PRO A 25 19.97 -20.59 -0.10
N VAL A 26 20.01 -20.14 1.15
CA VAL A 26 18.97 -20.44 2.14
C VAL A 26 17.71 -19.67 1.80
N ARG A 27 16.62 -20.40 1.62
CA ARG A 27 15.28 -19.83 1.45
C ARG A 27 14.39 -20.29 2.58
N ARG A 28 13.86 -19.34 3.33
CA ARG A 28 12.84 -19.60 4.35
C ARG A 28 11.52 -19.03 3.86
N GLU A 29 10.45 -19.62 4.29
CA GLU A 29 9.13 -19.07 4.06
C GLU A 29 9.03 -17.66 4.68
N ILE A 30 8.46 -16.72 3.91
CA ILE A 30 8.14 -15.39 4.41
C ILE A 30 6.78 -15.50 5.13
N PRO A 31 6.73 -15.33 6.47
CA PRO A 31 5.54 -15.70 7.25
C PRO A 31 4.46 -14.59 7.23
N VAL A 32 4.07 -14.14 6.04
CA VAL A 32 2.94 -13.25 5.81
C VAL A 32 1.74 -14.07 5.35
N TYR A 33 0.71 -14.15 6.17
CA TYR A 33 -0.51 -14.91 5.94
C TYR A 33 -1.75 -14.01 5.77
N LYS A 34 -1.65 -12.76 6.14
CA LYS A 34 -2.65 -11.70 5.92
C LYS A 34 -1.96 -10.35 5.73
N PRO A 35 -2.57 -9.38 5.06
CA PRO A 35 -1.97 -8.07 4.79
C PRO A 35 -1.46 -7.35 6.05
N SER A 36 -2.13 -7.52 7.18
CA SER A 36 -1.80 -6.85 8.44
C SER A 36 -0.69 -7.51 9.27
N ASP A 37 -0.15 -8.68 8.87
CA ASP A 37 0.93 -9.32 9.61
C ASP A 37 2.17 -8.43 9.63
N ARG A 38 2.84 -8.35 10.78
CA ARG A 38 4.13 -7.69 10.93
C ARG A 38 5.17 -8.72 11.33
N ILE A 39 6.22 -8.82 10.52
CA ILE A 39 7.21 -9.92 10.60
C ILE A 39 8.64 -9.42 10.74
N GLY A 40 8.85 -8.13 10.60
CA GLY A 40 10.15 -7.48 10.62
C GLY A 40 10.31 -6.48 11.76
N THR A 41 11.11 -5.46 11.51
CA THR A 41 11.38 -4.35 12.42
C THR A 41 10.86 -3.04 11.86
N ASP A 42 10.67 -2.04 12.70
CA ASP A 42 10.18 -0.72 12.31
C ASP A 42 11.26 0.19 11.68
N CYS A 43 12.46 -0.33 11.50
CA CYS A 43 13.58 0.41 10.93
C CYS A 43 14.56 -0.52 10.18
N ILE A 44 15.31 0.09 9.25
CA ILE A 44 16.44 -0.56 8.60
C ILE A 44 17.63 -0.54 9.56
N LYS A 45 18.25 -1.69 9.79
CA LYS A 45 19.46 -1.82 10.60
C LYS A 45 20.68 -1.54 9.73
N VAL A 46 21.50 -0.60 10.13
CA VAL A 46 22.74 -0.24 9.43
C VAL A 46 23.91 -0.30 10.41
N GLU A 47 24.96 -1.01 10.04
CA GLU A 47 26.21 -1.03 10.80
C GLU A 47 26.78 0.40 10.86
N PRO A 48 27.00 0.98 12.05
CA PRO A 48 27.46 2.38 12.16
C PRO A 48 28.74 2.67 11.42
N SER A 49 29.67 1.70 11.34
CA SER A 49 30.94 1.84 10.59
C SER A 49 30.77 2.04 9.09
N LYS A 50 29.60 1.69 8.53
CA LYS A 50 29.27 1.92 7.12
C LYS A 50 28.73 3.33 6.85
N ILE A 51 28.49 4.13 7.88
CA ILE A 51 27.96 5.49 7.75
C ILE A 51 29.14 6.45 7.58
N VAL A 52 29.38 6.89 6.35
CA VAL A 52 30.50 7.79 6.03
C VAL A 52 30.12 9.27 6.09
N ALA A 53 28.83 9.58 5.98
CA ALA A 53 28.33 10.96 6.07
C ALA A 53 26.84 10.98 6.41
N VAL A 54 26.44 12.05 7.12
CA VAL A 54 25.04 12.46 7.30
C VAL A 54 24.88 13.83 6.66
N VAL A 55 24.00 13.94 5.68
CA VAL A 55 23.71 15.18 4.96
C VAL A 55 22.36 15.70 5.41
N LYS A 56 22.33 16.92 5.94
CA LYS A 56 21.09 17.61 6.28
C LYS A 56 20.52 18.30 5.06
N THR A 57 19.25 18.12 4.83
CA THR A 57 18.48 18.79 3.78
C THR A 57 17.18 19.36 4.33
N ASN A 58 16.58 20.27 3.59
CA ASN A 58 15.25 20.84 3.90
C ASN A 58 14.46 20.98 2.61
N ARG A 59 14.48 19.95 1.78
CA ARG A 59 13.74 19.94 0.51
C ARG A 59 12.34 19.39 0.72
N PRO A 60 11.32 20.02 0.10
CA PRO A 60 10.00 19.43 0.08
C PRO A 60 10.05 18.08 -0.65
N ASN A 61 9.18 17.16 -0.25
CA ASN A 61 9.07 15.88 -0.92
C ASN A 61 8.53 16.08 -2.34
N GLU A 62 9.13 15.40 -3.32
CA GLU A 62 8.54 15.33 -4.64
C GLU A 62 7.38 14.35 -4.59
N VAL A 63 6.18 14.88 -4.81
CA VAL A 63 4.94 14.09 -4.79
C VAL A 63 4.41 13.91 -6.19
N GLY A 64 3.71 12.81 -6.42
CA GLY A 64 3.06 12.52 -7.70
C GLY A 64 2.00 13.56 -8.05
N LYS A 65 1.91 13.90 -9.32
CA LYS A 65 0.77 14.64 -9.86
C LYS A 65 -0.12 13.67 -10.61
N PHE A 66 -1.34 13.49 -10.13
CA PHE A 66 -2.33 12.67 -10.81
C PHE A 66 -3.27 13.57 -11.62
N SER A 67 -3.55 13.17 -12.85
CA SER A 67 -4.56 13.83 -13.67
C SER A 67 -5.97 13.44 -13.19
N PRO A 68 -6.97 14.32 -13.32
CA PRO A 68 -8.37 13.93 -13.10
C PRO A 68 -8.73 12.71 -13.96
N LEU A 69 -9.67 11.90 -13.46
CA LEU A 69 -10.20 10.78 -14.23
C LEU A 69 -10.98 11.30 -15.42
N ASP A 70 -10.74 10.73 -16.60
CA ASP A 70 -11.57 10.92 -17.78
C ASP A 70 -12.72 9.89 -17.83
N GLU A 71 -13.68 10.11 -18.72
CA GLU A 71 -14.86 9.26 -18.89
C GLU A 71 -14.49 7.81 -19.24
N THR A 72 -13.43 7.62 -20.03
CA THR A 72 -12.97 6.31 -20.47
C THR A 72 -12.39 5.52 -19.28
N THR A 73 -11.52 6.13 -18.50
CA THR A 73 -10.93 5.49 -17.32
C THR A 73 -11.96 5.21 -16.23
N ALA A 74 -12.92 6.11 -16.03
CA ALA A 74 -14.05 5.89 -15.12
C ALA A 74 -14.87 4.66 -15.56
N LYS A 75 -15.19 4.56 -16.86
CA LYS A 75 -15.93 3.42 -17.41
C LYS A 75 -15.18 2.09 -17.28
N ILE A 76 -13.86 2.10 -17.44
CA ILE A 76 -13.02 0.92 -17.17
C ILE A 76 -13.17 0.50 -15.70
N GLY A 77 -13.08 1.44 -14.77
CA GLY A 77 -13.25 1.18 -13.34
C GLY A 77 -14.60 0.53 -13.01
N GLU A 78 -15.70 1.09 -13.52
CA GLU A 78 -17.04 0.54 -13.36
C GLU A 78 -17.16 -0.89 -13.90
N ASN A 79 -16.62 -1.16 -15.10
CA ASN A 79 -16.67 -2.48 -15.72
C ASN A 79 -15.89 -3.52 -14.90
N VAL A 80 -14.72 -3.16 -14.36
CA VAL A 80 -13.94 -4.05 -13.50
C VAL A 80 -14.67 -4.32 -12.19
N ALA A 81 -15.24 -3.31 -11.55
CA ALA A 81 -16.02 -3.49 -10.32
C ALA A 81 -17.24 -4.39 -10.55
N ALA A 82 -17.97 -4.19 -11.65
CA ALA A 82 -19.11 -5.02 -12.03
C ALA A 82 -18.70 -6.48 -12.32
N PHE A 83 -17.55 -6.69 -12.96
CA PHE A 83 -17.00 -8.01 -13.20
C PHE A 83 -16.68 -8.73 -11.87
N LEU A 84 -15.96 -8.07 -10.96
CA LEU A 84 -15.60 -8.66 -9.66
C LEU A 84 -16.84 -8.96 -8.80
N GLU A 85 -17.85 -8.09 -8.83
CA GLU A 85 -19.14 -8.36 -8.20
C GLU A 85 -19.82 -9.62 -8.78
N ALA A 86 -19.80 -9.78 -10.10
CA ALA A 86 -20.35 -10.95 -10.77
C ALA A 86 -19.59 -12.23 -10.38
N GLU A 87 -18.26 -12.15 -10.25
CA GLU A 87 -17.42 -13.27 -9.80
C GLU A 87 -17.71 -13.67 -8.34
N MET A 88 -17.98 -12.69 -7.48
CA MET A 88 -18.43 -12.95 -6.11
C MET A 88 -19.80 -13.64 -6.08
N LYS A 89 -20.76 -13.12 -6.83
CA LYS A 89 -22.12 -13.72 -6.94
C LYS A 89 -22.08 -15.14 -7.47
N ALA A 90 -21.14 -15.44 -8.36
CA ALA A 90 -20.93 -16.78 -8.91
C ALA A 90 -20.12 -17.71 -7.97
N GLY A 91 -19.67 -17.22 -6.81
CA GLY A 91 -18.90 -17.99 -5.83
C GLY A 91 -17.45 -18.28 -6.25
N ARG A 92 -16.93 -17.60 -7.28
CA ARG A 92 -15.53 -17.72 -7.70
C ARG A 92 -14.59 -16.84 -6.89
N ILE A 93 -15.10 -15.74 -6.35
CA ILE A 93 -14.45 -14.93 -5.33
C ILE A 93 -15.20 -15.12 -4.01
N PRO A 94 -14.50 -15.32 -2.88
CA PRO A 94 -15.14 -15.47 -1.58
C PRO A 94 -16.02 -14.26 -1.19
N ALA A 95 -17.08 -14.48 -0.45
CA ALA A 95 -17.96 -13.40 0.05
C ALA A 95 -17.23 -12.38 0.95
N SER A 96 -16.12 -12.79 1.59
CA SER A 96 -15.24 -11.89 2.36
C SER A 96 -14.38 -10.97 1.49
N PHE A 97 -14.39 -11.20 0.18
CA PHE A 97 -13.48 -10.66 -0.81
C PHE A 97 -12.02 -11.09 -0.58
N LEU A 98 -11.15 -10.82 -1.52
CA LEU A 98 -9.71 -11.13 -1.43
C LEU A 98 -8.91 -9.82 -1.38
N PRO A 99 -7.68 -9.83 -0.87
CA PRO A 99 -6.85 -8.64 -0.90
C PRO A 99 -6.60 -8.18 -2.34
N ILE A 100 -6.67 -6.86 -2.55
CA ILE A 100 -6.45 -6.23 -3.85
C ILE A 100 -4.98 -5.86 -4.01
N GLN A 101 -4.42 -6.16 -5.18
CA GLN A 101 -3.19 -5.57 -5.67
C GLN A 101 -3.55 -4.50 -6.71
N SER A 102 -2.97 -3.32 -6.58
CA SER A 102 -3.23 -2.19 -7.47
C SER A 102 -1.92 -1.63 -8.03
N GLY A 103 -1.90 -1.33 -9.32
CA GLY A 103 -0.78 -0.64 -9.96
C GLY A 103 -0.81 0.86 -9.76
N VAL A 104 0.08 1.57 -10.48
CA VAL A 104 0.17 3.03 -10.49
C VAL A 104 -0.67 3.60 -11.64
N GLY A 105 -1.39 4.69 -11.39
CA GLY A 105 -2.00 5.52 -12.42
C GLY A 105 -3.52 5.64 -12.35
N ASN A 106 -4.08 6.37 -13.31
CA ASN A 106 -5.49 6.76 -13.31
C ASN A 106 -6.45 5.56 -13.42
N ILE A 107 -6.10 4.53 -14.19
CA ILE A 107 -6.95 3.33 -14.31
C ILE A 107 -7.05 2.61 -12.96
N ALA A 108 -5.92 2.45 -12.26
CA ALA A 108 -5.90 1.83 -10.94
C ALA A 108 -6.74 2.63 -9.93
N ASN A 109 -6.61 3.95 -9.94
CA ASN A 109 -7.43 4.84 -9.10
C ASN A 109 -8.92 4.74 -9.45
N ALA A 110 -9.28 4.66 -10.74
CA ALA A 110 -10.65 4.50 -11.19
C ALA A 110 -11.26 3.17 -10.72
N VAL A 111 -10.51 2.08 -10.85
CA VAL A 111 -10.95 0.76 -10.36
C VAL A 111 -11.18 0.77 -8.86
N LEU A 112 -10.22 1.29 -8.08
CA LEU A 112 -10.36 1.37 -6.63
C LEU A 112 -11.54 2.26 -6.21
N GLY A 113 -11.74 3.41 -6.88
CA GLY A 113 -12.91 4.26 -6.66
C GLY A 113 -14.22 3.52 -6.90
N ALA A 114 -14.35 2.87 -8.05
CA ALA A 114 -15.55 2.11 -8.41
C ALA A 114 -15.81 0.93 -7.43
N LEU A 115 -14.76 0.25 -6.95
CA LEU A 115 -14.89 -0.77 -5.91
C LEU A 115 -15.37 -0.17 -4.58
N GLY A 116 -14.90 1.03 -4.26
CA GLY A 116 -15.34 1.76 -3.06
C GLY A 116 -16.81 2.14 -3.11
N GLU A 117 -17.31 2.58 -4.25
CA GLU A 117 -18.71 2.97 -4.47
C GLU A 117 -19.67 1.77 -4.56
N ASN A 118 -19.18 0.60 -4.96
CA ASN A 118 -20.02 -0.59 -5.12
C ASN A 118 -20.44 -1.18 -3.77
N GLN A 119 -21.72 -1.07 -3.44
CA GLN A 119 -22.30 -1.51 -2.18
C GLN A 119 -22.38 -3.05 -2.03
N HIS A 120 -22.23 -3.80 -3.10
CA HIS A 120 -22.23 -5.26 -3.09
C HIS A 120 -20.86 -5.87 -2.82
N ILE A 121 -19.79 -5.07 -2.96
CA ILE A 121 -18.43 -5.46 -2.60
C ILE A 121 -18.20 -5.06 -1.14
N PRO A 122 -17.84 -6.00 -0.25
CA PRO A 122 -17.60 -5.68 1.16
C PRO A 122 -16.32 -4.85 1.32
N PRO A 123 -16.10 -4.19 2.47
CA PRO A 123 -14.83 -3.58 2.80
C PRO A 123 -13.70 -4.60 2.71
N PHE A 124 -12.60 -4.24 2.04
CA PHE A 124 -11.51 -5.13 1.67
C PHE A 124 -10.16 -4.69 2.24
N GLU A 125 -9.17 -5.54 2.11
CA GLU A 125 -7.77 -5.27 2.42
C GLU A 125 -6.96 -5.14 1.13
N MET A 126 -5.80 -4.52 1.23
CA MET A 126 -4.85 -4.41 0.12
C MET A 126 -3.51 -5.01 0.48
N TYR A 127 -2.93 -5.73 -0.46
CA TYR A 127 -1.54 -6.14 -0.44
C TYR A 127 -0.95 -5.79 -1.81
N THR A 128 -0.21 -4.69 -1.87
CA THR A 128 0.10 -4.01 -3.12
C THR A 128 1.53 -3.49 -3.13
N GLU A 129 2.02 -3.05 -4.27
CA GLU A 129 3.30 -2.36 -4.35
C GLU A 129 3.16 -0.90 -3.88
N VAL A 130 2.16 -0.19 -4.39
CA VAL A 130 1.96 1.23 -4.11
C VAL A 130 0.62 1.51 -3.45
N ILE A 131 0.61 2.49 -2.54
CA ILE A 131 -0.59 3.03 -1.91
C ILE A 131 -0.78 4.43 -2.48
N GLN A 132 -1.89 4.64 -3.20
CA GLN A 132 -2.22 5.87 -3.93
C GLN A 132 -3.33 6.68 -3.24
N ASP A 133 -3.64 7.84 -3.80
CA ASP A 133 -4.63 8.79 -3.26
C ASP A 133 -5.99 8.19 -2.97
N SER A 134 -6.51 7.34 -3.88
CA SER A 134 -7.80 6.67 -3.72
C SER A 134 -7.85 5.81 -2.46
N VAL A 135 -6.74 5.14 -2.12
CA VAL A 135 -6.67 4.26 -0.93
C VAL A 135 -6.85 5.07 0.35
N VAL A 136 -6.24 6.26 0.42
CA VAL A 136 -6.35 7.16 1.60
C VAL A 136 -7.80 7.56 1.85
N GLY A 137 -8.52 7.95 0.79
CA GLY A 137 -9.95 8.27 0.88
C GLY A 137 -10.78 7.07 1.34
N LEU A 138 -10.61 5.93 0.66
CA LEU A 138 -11.35 4.71 0.95
C LEU A 138 -11.07 4.15 2.37
N MET A 139 -9.89 4.38 2.93
CA MET A 139 -9.62 4.05 4.33
C MET A 139 -10.44 4.89 5.30
N LYS A 140 -10.56 6.20 5.05
CA LYS A 140 -11.37 7.10 5.88
C LYS A 140 -12.87 6.75 5.80
N GLU A 141 -13.32 6.30 4.66
CA GLU A 141 -14.68 5.81 4.43
C GLU A 141 -14.93 4.39 4.98
N GLY A 142 -13.88 3.72 5.46
CA GLY A 142 -13.97 2.35 5.97
C GLY A 142 -14.10 1.28 4.88
N ARG A 143 -13.91 1.64 3.61
CA ARG A 143 -13.97 0.71 2.47
C ARG A 143 -12.67 -0.10 2.33
N VAL A 144 -11.53 0.52 2.60
CA VAL A 144 -10.25 -0.19 2.76
C VAL A 144 -9.95 -0.33 4.25
N LYS A 145 -9.90 -1.55 4.74
CA LYS A 145 -9.64 -1.87 6.16
C LYS A 145 -8.18 -1.75 6.52
N PHE A 146 -7.32 -2.21 5.64
CA PHE A 146 -5.87 -2.26 5.82
C PHE A 146 -5.16 -2.25 4.46
N ALA A 147 -3.99 -1.62 4.40
CA ALA A 147 -3.13 -1.67 3.21
C ALA A 147 -1.68 -1.99 3.59
N SER A 148 -1.15 -3.02 2.95
CA SER A 148 0.27 -3.36 2.95
C SER A 148 0.86 -2.98 1.59
N GLY A 149 1.95 -2.22 1.59
CA GLY A 149 2.62 -1.80 0.37
C GLY A 149 4.09 -1.53 0.59
N CYS A 150 4.82 -1.12 -0.45
CA CYS A 150 6.21 -0.71 -0.29
C CYS A 150 6.41 0.80 -0.39
N SER A 151 5.45 1.54 -0.92
CA SER A 151 5.54 3.01 -0.98
C SER A 151 4.18 3.70 -0.86
N LEU A 152 4.22 4.92 -0.32
CA LEU A 152 3.14 5.88 -0.42
C LEU A 152 3.39 6.74 -1.66
N THR A 153 2.60 6.52 -2.71
CA THR A 153 2.68 7.28 -3.96
C THR A 153 1.45 8.16 -4.05
N VAL A 154 1.44 9.19 -3.21
CA VAL A 154 0.29 10.07 -3.01
C VAL A 154 0.61 11.52 -3.38
N GLY A 155 -0.41 12.30 -3.70
CA GLY A 155 -0.29 13.74 -3.89
C GLY A 155 -0.01 14.48 -2.57
N ALA A 156 0.39 15.76 -2.67
CA ALA A 156 0.76 16.58 -1.51
C ALA A 156 -0.35 16.67 -0.46
N ASP A 157 -1.59 16.88 -0.91
CA ASP A 157 -2.75 17.01 -0.01
C ASP A 157 -3.03 15.72 0.76
N LYS A 158 -2.89 14.56 0.09
CA LYS A 158 -3.07 13.25 0.73
C LYS A 158 -1.93 12.89 1.66
N LEU A 159 -0.70 13.28 1.31
CA LEU A 159 0.43 13.12 2.22
C LEU A 159 0.23 13.95 3.49
N GLN A 160 -0.22 15.19 3.35
CA GLN A 160 -0.50 16.04 4.49
C GLN A 160 -1.65 15.47 5.35
N ASP A 161 -2.72 14.97 4.72
CA ASP A 161 -3.83 14.31 5.42
C ASP A 161 -3.36 13.08 6.22
N ILE A 162 -2.43 12.27 5.67
CA ILE A 162 -1.83 11.16 6.41
C ILE A 162 -1.03 11.66 7.61
N ILE A 163 -0.26 12.71 7.46
CA ILE A 163 0.56 13.29 8.53
C ILE A 163 -0.33 13.85 9.65
N ASP A 164 -1.35 14.59 9.30
CA ASP A 164 -2.28 15.22 10.25
C ASP A 164 -3.11 14.19 11.04
N HIS A 165 -3.35 13.02 10.45
CA HIS A 165 -4.12 11.92 11.05
C HIS A 165 -3.29 10.65 11.23
N ILE A 166 -2.00 10.79 11.53
CA ILE A 166 -1.03 9.69 11.51
C ILE A 166 -1.42 8.51 12.40
N ASP A 167 -2.03 8.76 13.55
CA ASP A 167 -2.43 7.69 14.47
C ASP A 167 -3.52 6.79 13.86
N PHE A 168 -4.43 7.38 13.08
CA PHE A 168 -5.43 6.61 12.32
C PHE A 168 -4.78 5.74 11.25
N PHE A 169 -3.81 6.28 10.51
CA PHE A 169 -3.19 5.57 9.40
C PHE A 169 -2.12 4.58 9.84
N ARG A 170 -1.42 4.84 10.95
CA ARG A 170 -0.38 3.95 11.48
C ARG A 170 -0.88 2.54 11.77
N ASP A 171 -2.12 2.41 12.22
CA ASP A 171 -2.74 1.13 12.51
C ASP A 171 -3.32 0.43 11.27
N LYS A 172 -3.38 1.12 10.13
CA LYS A 172 -4.03 0.65 8.90
C LYS A 172 -3.08 0.51 7.71
N ILE A 173 -1.87 1.04 7.81
CA ILE A 173 -0.87 0.97 6.75
C ILE A 173 0.38 0.30 7.28
N VAL A 174 0.94 -0.60 6.47
CA VAL A 174 2.28 -1.13 6.67
C VAL A 174 3.12 -0.96 5.41
N LEU A 175 4.34 -0.46 5.58
CA LEU A 175 5.29 -0.29 4.49
C LEU A 175 6.41 -1.33 4.62
N ARG A 176 6.56 -2.15 3.58
CA ARG A 176 7.48 -3.29 3.53
C ARG A 176 8.54 -3.12 2.45
N PRO A 177 9.67 -3.81 2.53
CA PRO A 177 10.57 -3.97 1.39
C PRO A 177 9.84 -4.53 0.18
N GLN A 178 10.18 -4.05 -1.01
CA GLN A 178 9.54 -4.47 -2.26
C GLN A 178 9.67 -5.99 -2.49
N GLU A 179 10.77 -6.59 -2.11
CA GLU A 179 11.00 -8.04 -2.19
C GLU A 179 10.00 -8.88 -1.36
N ILE A 180 9.36 -8.26 -0.37
CA ILE A 180 8.29 -8.88 0.42
C ILE A 180 6.93 -8.59 -0.20
N SER A 181 6.65 -7.32 -0.53
CA SER A 181 5.36 -6.92 -1.14
C SER A 181 5.14 -7.56 -2.51
N ASN A 182 6.20 -7.74 -3.32
CA ASN A 182 6.14 -8.33 -4.65
C ASN A 182 6.55 -9.81 -4.68
N ASN A 183 6.62 -10.46 -3.52
CA ASN A 183 7.01 -11.87 -3.45
C ASN A 183 5.89 -12.76 -4.01
N PRO A 184 6.15 -13.56 -5.08
CA PRO A 184 5.12 -14.37 -5.71
C PRO A 184 4.53 -15.46 -4.81
N GLU A 185 5.30 -15.99 -3.87
CA GLU A 185 4.82 -16.98 -2.90
C GLU A 185 3.82 -16.36 -1.91
N VAL A 186 4.11 -15.14 -1.44
CA VAL A 186 3.19 -14.39 -0.57
C VAL A 186 1.93 -14.00 -1.35
N ALA A 187 2.09 -13.46 -2.56
CA ALA A 187 0.97 -13.09 -3.43
C ALA A 187 0.03 -14.28 -3.69
N ARG A 188 0.60 -15.44 -4.04
CA ARG A 188 -0.16 -16.68 -4.26
C ARG A 188 -0.87 -17.17 -2.99
N ARG A 189 -0.21 -17.08 -1.84
CA ARG A 189 -0.79 -17.50 -0.55
C ARG A 189 -1.95 -16.63 -0.13
N LEU A 190 -1.84 -15.31 -0.32
CA LEU A 190 -2.91 -14.36 -0.01
C LEU A 190 -4.07 -14.43 -1.01
N GLY A 191 -3.85 -15.00 -2.19
CA GLY A 191 -4.86 -15.10 -3.24
C GLY A 191 -5.25 -13.73 -3.79
N LEU A 192 -4.26 -12.88 -4.13
CA LEU A 192 -4.53 -11.51 -4.58
C LEU A 192 -5.39 -11.44 -5.84
N ILE A 193 -6.22 -10.40 -5.93
CA ILE A 193 -6.96 -9.98 -7.12
C ILE A 193 -6.27 -8.80 -7.76
#